data_0a1cd8134d488e60ca1b60e6bf1bd229
#
_entry.id   0a1cd8134d488e60ca1b60e6bf1bd229
#
_cell.length_a   1.000
_cell.length_b   1.000
_cell.length_c   1.000
_cell.angle_alpha   90.00
_cell.angle_beta   90.00
_cell.angle_gamma   90.00
#
_symmetry.space_group_name_H-M   'P 1'
#
loop_
_entity.id
_entity.type
_entity.pdbx_description
1 polymer ?
#
loop_
_entity_poly.entity_id
_entity_poly.type
_entity_poly.pdbx_seq_one_letter_code
_entity_poly.pdbx_strand_id
1 'polypeptide(L)'
;MKKLLIAMLLSLPLTMVAQNTWEMPEANGQAVNPDQKYLVGAVPMVDGKVVFNTVVDAPGKSAAQIYAIVRQYLQSMTKEANQFEQSRIILDDSVNYEVAGSYQEWLVFKATALVLDRTRLMYNLDVKCQDGKADITMTRIYYLYEEERDPQTFRAEEWITDEVGLTKKKNKLSRVAGKFRRKTIDRKDYLFNKISELLR
;
A
#
# COMPACT_ATOMS: atom_id res chain seq x y z
N MET A 1 8.44 -58.15 27.29
CA MET A 1 8.90 -57.39 26.11
C MET A 1 7.87 -56.29 25.87
N LYS A 2 8.13 -55.09 26.43
CA LYS A 2 7.23 -53.92 26.30
C LYS A 2 7.72 -53.07 25.15
N LYS A 3 6.93 -53.00 24.04
CA LYS A 3 7.22 -52.12 22.91
C LYS A 3 6.79 -50.69 23.27
N LEU A 4 7.75 -49.79 23.42
CA LEU A 4 7.55 -48.35 23.60
C LEU A 4 7.29 -47.75 22.21
N LEU A 5 6.05 -47.32 21.96
CA LEU A 5 5.69 -46.54 20.78
C LEU A 5 6.00 -45.05 21.13
N ILE A 6 7.08 -44.54 20.55
CA ILE A 6 7.40 -43.10 20.59
C ILE A 6 6.55 -42.43 19.51
N ALA A 7 5.48 -41.75 19.91
CA ALA A 7 4.74 -40.87 19.03
C ALA A 7 5.56 -39.59 18.84
N MET A 8 6.22 -39.49 17.67
CA MET A 8 6.91 -38.29 17.25
C MET A 8 5.86 -37.27 16.78
N LEU A 9 5.46 -36.36 17.66
CA LEU A 9 4.66 -35.19 17.30
C LEU A 9 5.50 -34.34 16.36
N LEU A 10 5.22 -34.40 15.06
CA LEU A 10 5.67 -33.37 14.09
C LEU A 10 4.95 -32.07 14.42
N SER A 11 5.58 -31.23 15.20
CA SER A 11 5.22 -29.80 15.30
C SER A 11 5.62 -29.14 13.99
N LEU A 12 4.66 -29.04 13.05
CA LEU A 12 4.80 -28.17 11.90
C LEU A 12 4.90 -26.74 12.42
N PRO A 13 5.99 -26.01 12.11
CA PRO A 13 6.02 -24.58 12.41
C PRO A 13 4.92 -23.92 11.56
N LEU A 14 3.89 -23.38 12.23
CA LEU A 14 3.04 -22.38 11.59
C LEU A 14 3.94 -21.20 11.29
N THR A 15 4.51 -21.17 10.09
CA THR A 15 5.07 -19.96 9.52
C THR A 15 3.90 -19.02 9.29
N MET A 16 3.62 -18.14 10.26
CA MET A 16 2.84 -16.94 9.98
C MET A 16 3.66 -16.13 8.99
N VAL A 17 3.41 -16.35 7.72
CA VAL A 17 3.84 -15.44 6.67
C VAL A 17 2.99 -14.20 6.88
N ALA A 18 3.59 -13.16 7.47
CA ALA A 18 3.00 -11.84 7.53
C ALA A 18 3.06 -11.23 6.11
N GLN A 19 2.36 -11.87 5.17
CA GLN A 19 2.04 -11.28 3.88
C GLN A 19 0.82 -10.41 4.09
N ASN A 20 0.94 -9.16 3.72
CA ASN A 20 -0.22 -8.28 3.68
C ASN A 20 -1.27 -8.90 2.73
N THR A 21 -2.54 -8.87 3.11
CA THR A 21 -3.63 -9.48 2.32
C THR A 21 -3.78 -8.92 0.91
N TRP A 22 -3.15 -7.76 0.63
CA TRP A 22 -3.13 -7.11 -0.67
C TRP A 22 -1.92 -7.49 -1.57
N GLU A 23 -0.92 -8.22 -1.04
CA GLU A 23 0.21 -8.71 -1.84
C GLU A 23 -0.23 -9.91 -2.67
N MET A 24 -0.53 -9.65 -3.95
CA MET A 24 -0.83 -10.73 -4.89
C MET A 24 0.46 -11.42 -5.35
N PRO A 25 0.47 -12.76 -5.50
CA PRO A 25 1.56 -13.47 -6.17
C PRO A 25 1.72 -12.93 -7.59
N GLU A 26 2.95 -12.69 -8.04
CA GLU A 26 3.22 -12.27 -9.42
C GLU A 26 2.67 -13.33 -10.39
N ALA A 27 1.79 -12.91 -11.31
CA ALA A 27 1.24 -13.79 -12.32
C ALA A 27 2.36 -14.20 -13.32
N ASN A 28 2.62 -15.49 -13.43
CA ASN A 28 3.54 -16.06 -14.40
C ASN A 28 2.99 -15.89 -15.83
N GLY A 29 3.63 -15.08 -16.66
CA GLY A 29 3.34 -15.03 -18.09
C GLY A 29 3.92 -13.86 -18.85
N GLN A 30 4.94 -14.14 -19.65
CA GLN A 30 5.62 -13.33 -20.67
C GLN A 30 6.76 -12.41 -20.20
N ALA A 31 7.85 -12.42 -20.99
CA ALA A 31 9.11 -11.69 -20.79
C ALA A 31 8.98 -10.16 -20.94
N VAL A 32 8.01 -9.56 -20.31
CA VAL A 32 7.95 -8.13 -20.05
C VAL A 32 8.83 -7.89 -18.82
N ASN A 33 9.69 -6.88 -18.87
CA ASN A 33 10.48 -6.47 -17.70
C ASN A 33 9.51 -6.32 -16.50
N PRO A 34 9.58 -7.17 -15.47
CA PRO A 34 8.61 -7.14 -14.36
C PRO A 34 8.64 -5.81 -13.61
N ASP A 35 9.71 -5.01 -13.81
CA ASP A 35 9.85 -3.69 -13.22
C ASP A 35 9.23 -2.57 -14.06
N GLN A 36 8.74 -2.84 -15.27
CA GLN A 36 8.29 -1.81 -16.22
C GLN A 36 7.32 -0.80 -15.58
N LYS A 37 6.33 -1.28 -14.82
CA LYS A 37 5.33 -0.42 -14.15
C LYS A 37 5.89 0.48 -13.05
N TYR A 38 7.13 0.25 -12.61
CA TYR A 38 7.79 1.02 -11.55
C TYR A 38 8.85 1.99 -12.09
N LEU A 39 9.06 2.04 -13.41
CA LEU A 39 10.12 2.86 -14.00
C LEU A 39 9.72 4.33 -14.13
N VAL A 40 10.39 5.05 -15.00
CA VAL A 40 10.24 6.50 -15.19
C VAL A 40 8.78 6.92 -15.33
N GLY A 41 8.40 7.95 -14.56
CA GLY A 41 7.05 8.52 -14.56
C GLY A 41 6.05 7.78 -13.65
N ALA A 42 6.43 6.65 -13.03
CA ALA A 42 5.52 5.91 -12.14
C ALA A 42 5.26 6.60 -10.79
N VAL A 43 6.07 7.60 -10.43
CA VAL A 43 5.91 8.42 -9.22
C VAL A 43 5.74 9.87 -9.63
N PRO A 44 4.49 10.34 -9.80
CA PRO A 44 4.22 11.71 -10.22
C PRO A 44 4.52 12.71 -9.11
N MET A 45 5.03 13.88 -9.53
CA MET A 45 5.36 15.00 -8.65
C MET A 45 4.48 16.20 -9.02
N VAL A 46 3.79 16.78 -8.04
CA VAL A 46 3.00 18.00 -8.17
C VAL A 46 3.47 18.98 -7.10
N ASP A 47 3.92 20.15 -7.50
CA ASP A 47 4.44 21.21 -6.60
C ASP A 47 5.48 20.69 -5.58
N GLY A 48 6.39 19.84 -6.04
CA GLY A 48 7.45 19.24 -5.21
C GLY A 48 6.97 18.17 -4.23
N LYS A 49 5.76 17.66 -4.38
CA LYS A 49 5.17 16.59 -3.58
C LYS A 49 4.85 15.36 -4.43
N VAL A 50 5.02 14.19 -3.87
CA VAL A 50 4.52 12.96 -4.48
C VAL A 50 3.00 12.91 -4.31
N VAL A 51 2.29 12.87 -5.43
CA VAL A 51 0.82 12.84 -5.48
C VAL A 51 0.39 11.77 -6.45
N PHE A 52 -0.15 10.68 -5.96
CA PHE A 52 -0.85 9.72 -6.80
C PHE A 52 -2.32 10.08 -6.86
N ASN A 53 -2.85 10.21 -8.07
CA ASN A 53 -4.25 10.56 -8.29
C ASN A 53 -4.86 9.69 -9.40
N THR A 54 -6.14 9.39 -9.27
CA THR A 54 -6.96 8.78 -10.31
C THR A 54 -8.42 9.13 -10.14
N VAL A 55 -9.15 9.15 -11.25
CA VAL A 55 -10.60 9.25 -11.26
C VAL A 55 -11.16 7.87 -11.62
N VAL A 56 -12.11 7.41 -10.82
CA VAL A 56 -12.80 6.12 -10.99
C VAL A 56 -14.24 6.39 -11.36
N ASP A 57 -14.71 5.77 -12.45
CA ASP A 57 -16.11 5.84 -12.86
C ASP A 57 -17.00 4.95 -11.97
N ALA A 58 -18.16 5.46 -11.61
CA ALA A 58 -19.18 4.79 -10.82
C ALA A 58 -20.56 4.99 -11.46
N PRO A 59 -20.82 4.44 -12.65
CA PRO A 59 -22.00 4.74 -13.44
C PRO A 59 -23.29 4.40 -12.69
N GLY A 60 -24.24 5.31 -12.73
CA GLY A 60 -25.55 5.14 -12.11
C GLY A 60 -25.59 5.37 -10.60
N LYS A 61 -24.46 5.69 -9.95
CA LYS A 61 -24.42 6.02 -8.52
C LYS A 61 -24.38 7.54 -8.30
N SER A 62 -25.15 8.02 -7.35
CA SER A 62 -25.06 9.41 -6.88
C SER A 62 -23.83 9.64 -6.03
N ALA A 63 -23.39 10.88 -5.87
CA ALA A 63 -22.29 11.27 -4.98
C ALA A 63 -22.49 10.74 -3.54
N ALA A 64 -23.71 10.80 -3.01
CA ALA A 64 -24.05 10.28 -1.69
C ALA A 64 -23.88 8.75 -1.59
N GLN A 65 -24.24 7.99 -2.61
CA GLN A 65 -24.07 6.53 -2.65
C GLN A 65 -22.58 6.17 -2.72
N ILE A 66 -21.81 6.86 -3.58
CA ILE A 66 -20.37 6.66 -3.71
C ILE A 66 -19.68 6.97 -2.38
N TYR A 67 -20.00 8.11 -1.77
CA TYR A 67 -19.47 8.52 -0.47
C TYR A 67 -19.75 7.46 0.61
N ALA A 68 -20.96 6.94 0.72
CA ALA A 68 -21.31 5.93 1.71
C ALA A 68 -20.46 4.65 1.55
N ILE A 69 -20.27 4.18 0.32
CA ILE A 69 -19.44 2.99 0.00
C ILE A 69 -17.98 3.24 0.36
N VAL A 70 -17.41 4.35 -0.13
CA VAL A 70 -16.00 4.67 0.08
C VAL A 70 -15.70 4.94 1.55
N ARG A 71 -16.58 5.69 2.24
CA ARG A 71 -16.45 5.95 3.68
C ARG A 71 -16.39 4.67 4.49
N GLN A 72 -17.28 3.72 4.21
CA GLN A 72 -17.28 2.41 4.88
C GLN A 72 -15.95 1.67 4.64
N TYR A 73 -15.44 1.68 3.42
CA TYR A 73 -14.18 1.04 3.08
C TYR A 73 -13.01 1.72 3.81
N LEU A 74 -12.86 3.04 3.72
CA LEU A 74 -11.79 3.77 4.40
C LEU A 74 -11.82 3.53 5.92
N GLN A 75 -13.01 3.46 6.52
CA GLN A 75 -13.16 3.16 7.93
C GLN A 75 -12.79 1.70 8.25
N SER A 76 -13.10 0.74 7.38
CA SER A 76 -12.71 -0.66 7.58
C SER A 76 -11.19 -0.85 7.53
N MET A 77 -10.49 -0.10 6.67
CA MET A 77 -9.04 -0.13 6.58
C MET A 77 -8.33 0.20 7.90
N THR A 78 -8.90 1.11 8.72
CA THR A 78 -8.28 1.45 10.01
C THR A 78 -8.22 0.27 11.00
N LYS A 79 -8.92 -0.81 10.72
CA LYS A 79 -9.02 -2.01 11.56
C LYS A 79 -8.31 -3.24 10.95
N GLU A 80 -7.64 -3.09 9.82
CA GLU A 80 -6.85 -4.16 9.22
C GLU A 80 -5.68 -4.56 10.14
N ALA A 81 -5.31 -5.83 10.13
CA ALA A 81 -4.32 -6.38 11.07
C ALA A 81 -2.91 -5.78 10.95
N ASN A 82 -2.57 -5.19 9.79
CA ASN A 82 -1.30 -4.53 9.54
C ASN A 82 -1.31 -3.03 9.85
N GLN A 83 -2.47 -2.47 10.22
CA GLN A 83 -2.62 -1.06 10.56
C GLN A 83 -2.18 -0.78 11.99
N PHE A 84 -1.62 0.39 12.20
CA PHE A 84 -1.32 0.92 13.53
C PHE A 84 -2.53 1.65 14.11
N GLU A 85 -2.60 1.75 15.43
CA GLU A 85 -3.68 2.41 16.17
C GLU A 85 -3.88 3.89 15.80
N GLN A 86 -2.84 4.53 15.26
CA GLN A 86 -2.90 5.92 14.79
C GLN A 86 -3.68 6.08 13.47
N SER A 87 -3.97 4.97 12.77
CA SER A 87 -4.76 5.01 11.54
C SER A 87 -6.21 5.41 11.85
N ARG A 88 -6.68 6.47 11.19
CA ARG A 88 -7.99 7.05 11.48
C ARG A 88 -8.56 7.82 10.30
N ILE A 89 -9.85 8.03 10.29
CA ILE A 89 -10.52 9.01 9.43
C ILE A 89 -10.17 10.41 9.93
N ILE A 90 -9.74 11.30 9.05
CA ILE A 90 -9.34 12.68 9.32
C ILE A 90 -10.26 13.73 8.71
N LEU A 91 -11.08 13.32 7.72
CA LEU A 91 -12.17 14.12 7.13
C LEU A 91 -13.35 13.20 6.88
N ASP A 92 -14.54 13.61 7.27
CA ASP A 92 -15.80 12.89 7.06
C ASP A 92 -16.91 13.92 6.78
N ASP A 93 -16.93 14.46 5.54
CA ASP A 93 -17.82 15.53 5.10
C ASP A 93 -18.94 14.97 4.25
N SER A 94 -20.11 14.73 4.87
CA SER A 94 -21.30 14.25 4.20
C SER A 94 -22.05 15.31 3.40
N VAL A 95 -21.70 16.58 3.53
CA VAL A 95 -22.29 17.69 2.78
C VAL A 95 -21.64 17.82 1.41
N ASN A 96 -20.31 17.81 1.38
CA ASN A 96 -19.50 17.89 0.15
C ASN A 96 -19.13 16.52 -0.42
N TYR A 97 -19.54 15.43 0.27
CA TYR A 97 -19.21 14.05 -0.11
C TYR A 97 -17.69 13.81 -0.23
N GLU A 98 -16.95 14.32 0.73
CA GLU A 98 -15.50 14.12 0.84
C GLU A 98 -15.16 13.28 2.07
N VAL A 99 -14.27 12.31 1.90
CA VAL A 99 -13.77 11.49 3.00
C VAL A 99 -12.27 11.30 2.86
N ALA A 100 -11.54 11.43 3.98
CA ALA A 100 -10.11 11.20 3.99
C ALA A 100 -9.68 10.40 5.23
N GLY A 101 -8.72 9.51 5.03
CA GLY A 101 -8.06 8.75 6.07
C GLY A 101 -6.57 9.02 6.11
N SER A 102 -6.00 9.00 7.32
CA SER A 102 -4.56 8.95 7.55
C SER A 102 -4.22 7.55 8.05
N TYR A 103 -3.32 6.88 7.36
CA TYR A 103 -2.99 5.49 7.59
C TYR A 103 -1.53 5.31 7.95
N GLN A 104 -1.27 4.34 8.81
CA GLN A 104 0.06 3.88 9.16
C GLN A 104 0.05 2.35 9.17
N GLU A 105 0.84 1.74 8.31
CA GLU A 105 0.84 0.28 8.16
C GLU A 105 2.23 -0.28 7.88
N TRP A 106 2.41 -1.57 8.16
CA TRP A 106 3.63 -2.26 7.78
C TRP A 106 3.67 -2.50 6.27
N LEU A 107 4.76 -2.05 5.66
CA LEU A 107 5.14 -2.37 4.29
C LEU A 107 6.30 -3.37 4.34
N VAL A 108 6.02 -4.63 4.05
CA VAL A 108 6.99 -5.72 4.19
C VAL A 108 7.75 -5.93 2.89
N PHE A 109 9.08 -5.81 2.94
CA PHE A 109 9.97 -6.05 1.80
C PHE A 109 10.40 -7.51 1.72
N LYS A 110 10.69 -8.11 2.88
CA LYS A 110 11.10 -9.50 3.00
C LYS A 110 10.73 -10.04 4.38
N ALA A 111 10.12 -11.21 4.39
CA ALA A 111 9.86 -11.96 5.61
C ALA A 111 10.32 -13.41 5.42
N THR A 112 11.29 -13.86 6.23
CA THR A 112 11.78 -15.22 6.30
C THR A 112 12.00 -15.60 7.76
N ALA A 113 12.28 -16.85 8.06
CA ALA A 113 12.53 -17.31 9.43
C ALA A 113 13.66 -16.53 10.16
N LEU A 114 14.62 -15.94 9.41
CA LEU A 114 15.80 -15.25 9.97
C LEU A 114 15.86 -13.76 9.64
N VAL A 115 15.02 -13.27 8.73
CA VAL A 115 15.09 -11.88 8.25
C VAL A 115 13.69 -11.32 8.12
N LEU A 116 13.43 -10.24 8.84
CA LEU A 116 12.26 -9.40 8.66
C LEU A 116 12.74 -8.00 8.23
N ASP A 117 12.51 -7.65 6.97
CA ASP A 117 12.81 -6.34 6.39
C ASP A 117 11.49 -5.64 6.06
N ARG A 118 11.17 -4.58 6.80
CA ARG A 118 9.91 -3.85 6.70
C ARG A 118 10.11 -2.38 7.04
N THR A 119 9.15 -1.57 6.66
CA THR A 119 9.06 -0.16 7.07
C THR A 119 7.63 0.15 7.49
N ARG A 120 7.45 1.12 8.37
CA ARG A 120 6.13 1.72 8.56
C ARG A 120 5.91 2.71 7.41
N LEU A 121 4.87 2.48 6.64
CA LEU A 121 4.37 3.37 5.61
C LEU A 121 3.28 4.26 6.22
N MET A 122 3.41 5.56 6.06
CA MET A 122 2.41 6.55 6.46
C MET A 122 1.94 7.32 5.23
N TYR A 123 0.63 7.49 5.09
CA TYR A 123 0.04 8.23 3.96
C TYR A 123 -1.36 8.75 4.29
N ASN A 124 -1.82 9.73 3.51
CA ASN A 124 -3.22 10.11 3.46
C ASN A 124 -3.85 9.56 2.19
N LEU A 125 -5.09 9.12 2.30
CA LEU A 125 -5.95 8.72 1.19
C LEU A 125 -7.21 9.56 1.24
N ASP A 126 -7.38 10.43 0.25
CA ASP A 126 -8.47 11.39 0.13
C ASP A 126 -9.38 10.98 -1.03
N VAL A 127 -10.69 11.03 -0.85
CA VAL A 127 -11.65 10.72 -1.91
C VAL A 127 -12.75 11.78 -1.96
N LYS A 128 -12.91 12.40 -3.13
CA LYS A 128 -13.99 13.32 -3.46
C LYS A 128 -14.99 12.61 -4.35
N CYS A 129 -16.23 12.52 -3.87
CA CYS A 129 -17.29 11.80 -4.55
C CYS A 129 -18.19 12.78 -5.31
N GLN A 130 -18.49 12.44 -6.55
CA GLN A 130 -19.38 13.19 -7.44
C GLN A 130 -20.35 12.21 -8.08
N ASP A 131 -21.44 12.70 -8.66
CA ASP A 131 -22.35 11.82 -9.39
C ASP A 131 -21.61 11.10 -10.52
N GLY A 132 -21.66 9.78 -10.48
CA GLY A 132 -21.04 8.90 -11.47
C GLY A 132 -19.54 8.71 -11.37
N LYS A 133 -18.84 9.31 -10.40
CA LYS A 133 -17.37 9.17 -10.27
C LYS A 133 -16.82 9.49 -8.88
N ALA A 134 -15.62 8.97 -8.60
CA ALA A 134 -14.80 9.31 -7.44
C ALA A 134 -13.41 9.75 -7.86
N ASP A 135 -12.91 10.86 -7.31
CA ASP A 135 -11.54 11.34 -7.44
C ASP A 135 -10.75 10.89 -6.22
N ILE A 136 -9.74 10.05 -6.43
CA ILE A 136 -8.96 9.40 -5.36
C ILE A 136 -7.55 9.95 -5.39
N THR A 137 -7.06 10.43 -4.25
CA THR A 137 -5.73 10.99 -4.13
C THR A 137 -4.98 10.39 -2.94
N MET A 138 -3.75 9.91 -3.17
CA MET A 138 -2.84 9.44 -2.13
C MET A 138 -1.65 10.40 -2.01
N THR A 139 -1.46 10.96 -0.82
CA THR A 139 -0.47 12.00 -0.53
C THR A 139 0.21 11.81 0.82
N ARG A 140 1.11 12.74 1.18
CA ARG A 140 1.81 12.77 2.48
C ARG A 140 2.45 11.44 2.81
N ILE A 141 3.20 10.89 1.86
CA ILE A 141 3.81 9.56 1.96
C ILE A 141 5.14 9.65 2.67
N TYR A 142 5.26 8.94 3.79
CA TYR A 142 6.44 8.87 4.65
C TYR A 142 6.77 7.43 4.99
N TYR A 143 8.02 7.19 5.32
CA TYR A 143 8.51 5.89 5.80
C TYR A 143 9.25 6.09 7.12
N LEU A 144 8.98 5.22 8.09
CA LEU A 144 9.81 5.05 9.28
C LEU A 144 10.47 3.68 9.17
N TYR A 145 11.76 3.67 8.85
CA TYR A 145 12.55 2.47 8.57
C TYR A 145 13.51 2.18 9.71
N GLU A 146 13.86 0.90 9.95
CA GLU A 146 14.72 0.43 11.04
C GLU A 146 14.24 0.92 12.43
N GLU A 147 12.93 1.01 12.62
CA GLU A 147 12.27 1.61 13.79
C GLU A 147 12.77 1.04 15.12
N GLU A 148 13.14 -0.24 15.15
CA GLU A 148 13.55 -0.96 16.36
C GLU A 148 15.07 -0.86 16.65
N ARG A 149 15.87 -0.28 15.70
CA ARG A 149 17.34 -0.24 15.80
C ARG A 149 17.89 1.17 15.70
N ASP A 150 17.77 1.76 14.50
CA ASP A 150 18.25 3.11 14.16
C ASP A 150 17.17 3.79 13.31
N PRO A 151 16.12 4.36 13.95
CA PRO A 151 14.96 4.89 13.26
C PRO A 151 15.33 5.98 12.26
N GLN A 152 14.98 5.78 11.00
CA GLN A 152 15.19 6.74 9.93
C GLN A 152 13.87 7.09 9.26
N THR A 153 13.58 8.39 9.15
CA THR A 153 12.38 8.87 8.46
C THR A 153 12.74 9.37 7.08
N PHE A 154 12.03 8.88 6.07
CA PHE A 154 12.16 9.31 4.68
C PHE A 154 10.84 9.87 4.17
N ARG A 155 10.90 10.93 3.38
CA ARG A 155 9.76 11.40 2.59
C ARG A 155 9.78 10.73 1.23
N ALA A 156 8.60 10.48 0.66
CA ALA A 156 8.51 9.92 -0.69
C ALA A 156 9.26 10.79 -1.72
N GLU A 157 9.16 12.11 -1.59
CA GLU A 157 9.82 13.09 -2.45
C GLU A 157 11.35 12.95 -2.46
N GLU A 158 11.93 12.49 -1.36
CA GLU A 158 13.38 12.33 -1.17
C GLU A 158 13.84 10.90 -1.42
N TRP A 159 12.90 9.93 -1.53
CA TRP A 159 13.28 8.52 -1.48
C TRP A 159 12.82 7.69 -2.66
N ILE A 160 11.60 7.90 -3.18
CA ILE A 160 11.04 7.03 -4.22
C ILE A 160 10.90 7.70 -5.60
N THR A 161 11.38 8.92 -5.78
CA THR A 161 11.39 9.64 -7.08
C THR A 161 12.23 8.93 -8.14
N ASP A 162 12.12 9.37 -9.40
CA ASP A 162 12.90 8.80 -10.49
C ASP A 162 14.41 9.00 -10.33
N GLU A 163 14.83 9.99 -9.53
CA GLU A 163 16.24 10.31 -9.26
C GLU A 163 16.86 9.35 -8.24
N VAL A 164 16.09 8.91 -7.25
CA VAL A 164 16.59 8.11 -6.11
C VAL A 164 16.09 6.66 -6.19
N GLY A 165 14.82 6.47 -6.53
CA GLY A 165 14.19 5.15 -6.62
C GLY A 165 14.66 4.31 -7.82
N LEU A 166 15.31 4.93 -8.82
CA LEU A 166 15.84 4.25 -10.00
C LEU A 166 17.36 4.31 -10.07
N THR A 167 17.96 3.43 -10.87
CA THR A 167 19.38 3.50 -11.23
C THR A 167 19.68 4.75 -12.06
N LYS A 168 20.95 5.15 -12.18
CA LYS A 168 21.37 6.30 -13.03
C LYS A 168 20.84 6.23 -14.47
N LYS A 169 20.73 5.03 -15.04
CA LYS A 169 20.18 4.80 -16.38
C LYS A 169 18.64 4.79 -16.40
N LYS A 170 17.99 4.91 -15.26
CA LYS A 170 16.54 4.90 -15.07
C LYS A 170 15.79 3.70 -15.68
N ASN A 171 16.49 2.60 -15.96
CA ASN A 171 15.96 1.40 -16.58
C ASN A 171 15.73 0.23 -15.59
N LYS A 172 16.07 0.43 -14.33
CA LYS A 172 15.91 -0.53 -13.24
C LYS A 172 15.67 0.21 -11.93
N LEU A 173 15.06 -0.48 -10.98
CA LEU A 173 14.95 -0.01 -9.60
C LEU A 173 16.32 0.09 -8.94
N SER A 174 16.52 1.11 -8.10
CA SER A 174 17.73 1.25 -7.28
C SER A 174 17.76 0.15 -6.20
N ARG A 175 18.94 -0.17 -5.71
CA ARG A 175 19.13 -1.30 -4.78
C ARG A 175 18.40 -1.12 -3.45
N VAL A 176 18.38 0.07 -2.90
CA VAL A 176 17.81 0.36 -1.57
C VAL A 176 16.44 1.00 -1.69
N ALA A 177 16.36 2.19 -2.30
CA ALA A 177 15.11 2.92 -2.40
C ALA A 177 14.10 2.27 -3.37
N GLY A 178 14.59 1.46 -4.31
CA GLY A 178 13.73 0.75 -5.27
C GLY A 178 12.71 -0.18 -4.63
N LYS A 179 13.03 -0.83 -3.49
CA LYS A 179 12.06 -1.67 -2.78
C LYS A 179 10.90 -0.84 -2.19
N PHE A 180 11.18 0.37 -1.70
CA PHE A 180 10.16 1.30 -1.20
C PHE A 180 9.28 1.78 -2.36
N ARG A 181 9.89 2.20 -3.47
CA ARG A 181 9.17 2.63 -4.68
C ARG A 181 8.22 1.55 -5.17
N ARG A 182 8.71 0.31 -5.36
CA ARG A 182 7.90 -0.83 -5.79
C ARG A 182 6.68 -1.04 -4.90
N LYS A 183 6.92 -1.24 -3.61
CA LYS A 183 5.86 -1.56 -2.65
C LYS A 183 4.85 -0.43 -2.46
N THR A 184 5.30 0.83 -2.53
CA THR A 184 4.38 1.98 -2.47
C THR A 184 3.47 2.04 -3.69
N ILE A 185 4.01 1.80 -4.90
CA ILE A 185 3.21 1.75 -6.13
C ILE A 185 2.22 0.57 -6.05
N ASP A 186 2.66 -0.61 -5.61
CA ASP A 186 1.78 -1.77 -5.46
C ASP A 186 0.66 -1.50 -4.46
N ARG A 187 0.96 -0.86 -3.31
CA ARG A 187 -0.06 -0.49 -2.34
C ARG A 187 -1.05 0.52 -2.90
N LYS A 188 -0.57 1.55 -3.57
CA LYS A 188 -1.40 2.53 -4.27
C LYS A 188 -2.30 1.85 -5.31
N ASP A 189 -1.75 0.96 -6.14
CA ASP A 189 -2.51 0.23 -7.16
C ASP A 189 -3.62 -0.61 -6.51
N TYR A 190 -3.29 -1.33 -5.43
CA TYR A 190 -4.28 -2.10 -4.68
C TYR A 190 -5.43 -1.24 -4.16
N LEU A 191 -5.12 -0.11 -3.51
CA LEU A 191 -6.12 0.79 -2.93
C LEU A 191 -7.05 1.37 -4.00
N PHE A 192 -6.47 1.86 -5.10
CA PHE A 192 -7.22 2.46 -6.19
C PHE A 192 -8.11 1.44 -6.92
N ASN A 193 -7.57 0.24 -7.17
CA ASN A 193 -8.32 -0.85 -7.77
C ASN A 193 -9.45 -1.32 -6.85
N LYS A 194 -9.19 -1.42 -5.53
CA LYS A 194 -10.20 -1.84 -4.57
C LYS A 194 -11.38 -0.88 -4.51
N ILE A 195 -11.12 0.42 -4.50
CA ILE A 195 -12.19 1.43 -4.57
C ILE A 195 -12.93 1.32 -5.91
N SER A 196 -12.20 1.15 -7.03
CA SER A 196 -12.82 0.94 -8.34
C SER A 196 -13.75 -0.29 -8.38
N GLU A 197 -13.33 -1.40 -7.78
CA GLU A 197 -14.15 -2.61 -7.68
C GLU A 197 -15.43 -2.39 -6.87
N LEU A 198 -15.33 -1.67 -5.75
CA LEU A 198 -16.48 -1.38 -4.88
C LEU A 198 -17.50 -0.43 -5.54
N LEU A 199 -17.06 0.36 -6.50
CA LEU A 199 -17.89 1.34 -7.20
C LEU A 199 -18.49 0.82 -8.51
N ARG A 200 -18.11 -0.35 -8.98
CA ARG A 200 -18.76 -1.05 -10.13
C ARG A 200 -20.06 -1.68 -9.70
#